data_8584f75d19d60bb03b86a9bbeca0bac5
#
_entry.id   8584f75d19d60bb03b86a9bbeca0bac5
#
_cell.length_a   1.000
_cell.length_b   1.000
_cell.length_c   1.000
_cell.angle_alpha   90.00
_cell.angle_beta   90.00
_cell.angle_gamma   90.00
#
_symmetry.space_group_name_H-M   'P 1'
#
loop_
_entity.id
_entity.type
_entity.pdbx_description
1 polymer ?
#
loop_
_entity_poly.entity_id
_entity_poly.type
_entity_poly.pdbx_seq_one_letter_code
_entity_poly.pdbx_strand_id
1 'polypeptide(L)'
;MTVIRRLNCFDASKIKKMISYLGNDDGEKFTKAITGEAFIMLHALLPLKYKFLPESYIFLEKGEILGLITVVPSNGNPYKMNITRLIFQQNLYSVGKQLVEFVIARYGAKGATSFSVTVDQSHDELLNLFMQGCGFRQCSFENLWKLDNFQPLTDKKANFRYCQNSDAKAIARLYNSELKNLYKPSLERIKEEYKEPIFAGMTNFYKNRYVLEEPAKHRIIAYLSITTSDNQNFIIDMSTNDGYNIPYDEIINFALGEIKRRKNRYFAFLKHRQYTKNADNLEKYLHERDLNCIQTQCVLVKDFYKIIKEPETNAIQ
;
A
#
# COMPACT_ATOMS: atom_id res chain seq x y z
N MET A 1 -31.21 4.16 -13.75
CA MET A 1 -30.22 5.24 -13.81
C MET A 1 -28.99 4.76 -13.02
N THR A 2 -27.85 4.72 -13.64
CA THR A 2 -26.56 4.34 -13.03
C THR A 2 -25.79 5.59 -12.63
N VAL A 3 -25.21 5.61 -11.42
CA VAL A 3 -24.46 6.77 -10.91
C VAL A 3 -23.25 6.28 -10.13
N ILE A 4 -22.09 6.87 -10.42
CA ILE A 4 -20.90 6.74 -9.55
C ILE A 4 -20.76 8.02 -8.73
N ARG A 5 -20.79 7.87 -7.40
CA ARG A 5 -20.63 9.00 -6.49
C ARG A 5 -19.74 8.65 -5.30
N ARG A 6 -19.31 9.66 -4.57
CA ARG A 6 -18.57 9.48 -3.33
C ARG A 6 -19.44 8.78 -2.28
N LEU A 7 -18.80 7.88 -1.54
CA LEU A 7 -19.38 7.22 -0.38
C LEU A 7 -19.72 8.25 0.70
N ASN A 8 -20.85 8.06 1.37
CA ASN A 8 -21.25 8.84 2.54
C ASN A 8 -21.65 7.92 3.71
N CYS A 9 -21.84 8.48 4.90
CA CYS A 9 -22.19 7.71 6.11
C CYS A 9 -23.54 6.99 6.05
N PHE A 10 -24.49 7.48 5.23
CA PHE A 10 -25.80 6.85 5.05
C PHE A 10 -25.77 5.59 4.18
N ASP A 11 -24.64 5.34 3.50
CA ASP A 11 -24.47 4.16 2.66
C ASP A 11 -24.05 2.90 3.46
N ALA A 12 -23.65 3.06 4.72
CA ALA A 12 -23.08 1.97 5.52
C ALA A 12 -23.96 0.72 5.58
N SER A 13 -25.28 0.87 5.76
CA SER A 13 -26.23 -0.25 5.79
C SER A 13 -26.33 -0.97 4.43
N LYS A 14 -26.30 -0.22 3.32
CA LYS A 14 -26.37 -0.75 1.96
C LYS A 14 -25.07 -1.49 1.61
N ILE A 15 -23.92 -0.95 2.02
CA ILE A 15 -22.63 -1.62 1.85
C ILE A 15 -22.60 -2.93 2.62
N LYS A 16 -23.06 -2.92 3.86
CA LYS A 16 -23.14 -4.14 4.67
C LYS A 16 -23.98 -5.20 3.97
N LYS A 17 -25.11 -4.82 3.36
CA LYS A 17 -25.96 -5.71 2.57
C LYS A 17 -25.20 -6.24 1.32
N MET A 18 -24.52 -5.35 0.57
CA MET A 18 -23.73 -5.77 -0.60
C MET A 18 -22.66 -6.80 -0.23
N ILE A 19 -21.93 -6.58 0.87
CA ILE A 19 -20.84 -7.45 1.32
C ILE A 19 -21.37 -8.79 1.84
N SER A 20 -22.56 -8.84 2.44
CA SER A 20 -23.16 -10.09 2.89
C SER A 20 -23.46 -11.07 1.75
N TYR A 21 -23.61 -10.60 0.52
CA TYR A 21 -23.74 -11.44 -0.67
C TYR A 21 -22.40 -12.03 -1.14
N LEU A 22 -21.26 -11.51 -0.69
CA LEU A 22 -19.94 -12.03 -1.04
C LEU A 22 -19.52 -13.28 -0.24
N GLY A 23 -20.34 -13.64 0.77
CA GLY A 23 -20.38 -14.97 1.39
C GLY A 23 -19.11 -15.43 2.09
N ASN A 24 -18.37 -14.58 2.82
CA ASN A 24 -17.19 -15.01 3.55
C ASN A 24 -16.91 -14.16 4.81
N ASP A 25 -16.16 -14.75 5.77
CA ASP A 25 -15.56 -14.08 6.93
C ASP A 25 -14.78 -12.80 6.56
N ASP A 26 -14.24 -12.74 5.33
CA ASP A 26 -13.55 -11.56 4.80
C ASP A 26 -14.48 -10.38 4.57
N GLY A 27 -15.77 -10.62 4.25
CA GLY A 27 -16.79 -9.58 4.14
C GLY A 27 -17.05 -8.90 5.48
N GLU A 28 -17.03 -9.64 6.58
CA GLU A 28 -17.23 -9.10 7.93
C GLU A 28 -16.03 -8.27 8.40
N LYS A 29 -14.82 -8.75 8.18
CA LYS A 29 -13.58 -8.00 8.44
C LYS A 29 -13.52 -6.72 7.61
N PHE A 30 -13.93 -6.80 6.35
CA PHE A 30 -13.99 -5.66 5.44
C PHE A 30 -15.05 -4.64 5.88
N THR A 31 -16.24 -5.08 6.29
CA THR A 31 -17.29 -4.19 6.82
C THR A 31 -16.80 -3.46 8.06
N LYS A 32 -16.12 -4.17 8.99
CA LYS A 32 -15.50 -3.56 10.17
C LYS A 32 -14.44 -2.54 9.78
N ALA A 33 -13.60 -2.83 8.77
CA ALA A 33 -12.58 -1.91 8.29
C ALA A 33 -13.19 -0.64 7.64
N ILE A 34 -14.27 -0.75 6.89
CA ILE A 34 -14.96 0.42 6.29
C ILE A 34 -15.78 1.19 7.33
N THR A 35 -16.55 0.52 8.14
CA THR A 35 -17.43 1.17 9.13
C THR A 35 -16.66 1.70 10.34
N GLY A 36 -15.52 1.10 10.65
CA GLY A 36 -14.58 1.55 11.68
C GLY A 36 -13.66 2.70 11.24
N GLU A 37 -13.63 3.04 9.95
CA GLU A 37 -12.88 4.20 9.48
C GLU A 37 -13.62 5.47 9.94
N ALA A 38 -13.18 6.05 11.05
CA ALA A 38 -13.67 7.34 11.57
C ALA A 38 -13.69 8.45 10.50
N PHE A 39 -12.90 8.30 9.44
CA PHE A 39 -12.85 9.20 8.29
C PHE A 39 -14.08 9.18 7.41
N ILE A 40 -14.80 8.07 7.27
CA ILE A 40 -16.06 8.06 6.52
C ILE A 40 -17.07 8.98 7.22
N MET A 41 -17.12 8.94 8.54
CA MET A 41 -17.96 9.84 9.33
C MET A 41 -17.46 11.30 9.29
N LEU A 42 -16.17 11.52 9.43
CA LEU A 42 -15.58 12.86 9.40
C LEU A 42 -15.75 13.53 8.04
N HIS A 43 -15.62 12.77 6.94
CA HIS A 43 -15.87 13.29 5.58
C HIS A 43 -17.33 13.62 5.30
N ALA A 44 -18.26 12.98 5.99
CA ALA A 44 -19.68 13.30 5.87
C ALA A 44 -20.04 14.61 6.61
N LEU A 45 -19.33 14.89 7.70
CA LEU A 45 -19.58 16.08 8.55
C LEU A 45 -18.79 17.31 8.11
N LEU A 46 -17.60 17.10 7.53
CA LEU A 46 -16.71 18.19 7.11
C LEU A 46 -16.38 18.04 5.61
N PRO A 47 -16.82 18.97 4.74
CA PRO A 47 -16.54 18.93 3.30
C PRO A 47 -15.07 19.25 2.95
N LEU A 48 -14.14 19.05 3.87
CA LEU A 48 -12.74 19.33 3.71
C LEU A 48 -12.10 18.35 2.72
N LYS A 49 -11.54 18.88 1.65
CA LYS A 49 -10.77 18.12 0.65
C LYS A 49 -9.35 17.88 1.20
N TYR A 50 -9.18 16.84 2.01
CA TYR A 50 -7.84 16.46 2.46
C TYR A 50 -7.12 15.70 1.32
N LYS A 51 -6.02 16.26 0.85
CA LYS A 51 -5.19 15.67 -0.23
C LYS A 51 -4.52 14.33 0.13
N PHE A 52 -4.68 13.87 1.37
CA PHE A 52 -3.92 12.74 1.94
C PHE A 52 -4.81 11.60 2.44
N LEU A 53 -6.12 11.73 2.34
CA LEU A 53 -7.05 10.76 2.89
C LEU A 53 -7.60 9.82 1.82
N PRO A 54 -7.93 8.57 2.21
CA PRO A 54 -8.65 7.65 1.34
C PRO A 54 -9.97 8.26 0.85
N GLU A 55 -10.24 8.16 -0.43
CA GLU A 55 -11.54 8.48 -1.00
C GLU A 55 -12.20 7.22 -1.55
N SER A 56 -13.43 6.95 -1.11
CA SER A 56 -14.22 5.82 -1.58
C SER A 56 -15.37 6.27 -2.46
N TYR A 57 -15.61 5.52 -3.54
CA TYR A 57 -16.70 5.74 -4.47
C TYR A 57 -17.54 4.49 -4.61
N ILE A 58 -18.83 4.67 -4.79
CA ILE A 58 -19.80 3.59 -4.98
C ILE A 58 -20.47 3.68 -6.34
N PHE A 59 -20.73 2.52 -6.92
CA PHE A 59 -21.53 2.36 -8.11
C PHE A 59 -22.96 2.01 -7.70
N LEU A 60 -23.90 2.85 -8.09
CA LEU A 60 -25.31 2.71 -7.79
C LEU A 60 -26.10 2.43 -9.07
N GLU A 61 -26.95 1.43 -9.03
CA GLU A 61 -27.97 1.17 -10.04
C GLU A 61 -29.32 0.93 -9.36
N LYS A 62 -30.36 1.63 -9.81
CA LYS A 62 -31.72 1.54 -9.27
C LYS A 62 -31.80 1.68 -7.74
N GLY A 63 -30.85 2.44 -7.14
CA GLY A 63 -30.76 2.68 -5.70
C GLY A 63 -30.01 1.61 -4.89
N GLU A 64 -29.52 0.53 -5.53
CA GLU A 64 -28.68 -0.49 -4.94
C GLU A 64 -27.19 -0.23 -5.22
N ILE A 65 -26.34 -0.56 -4.24
CA ILE A 65 -24.88 -0.47 -4.41
C ILE A 65 -24.40 -1.80 -5.01
N LEU A 66 -23.83 -1.73 -6.20
CA LEU A 66 -23.30 -2.89 -6.92
C LEU A 66 -21.79 -3.01 -6.85
N GLY A 67 -21.10 -1.94 -6.45
CA GLY A 67 -19.64 -1.94 -6.31
C GLY A 67 -19.12 -0.76 -5.53
N LEU A 68 -17.88 -0.89 -5.08
CA LEU A 68 -17.13 0.10 -4.31
C LEU A 68 -15.67 0.07 -4.71
N ILE A 69 -15.06 1.26 -4.83
CA ILE A 69 -13.63 1.44 -5.02
C ILE A 69 -13.09 2.43 -4.00
N THR A 70 -11.92 2.13 -3.42
CA THR A 70 -11.18 3.05 -2.54
C THR A 70 -9.83 3.37 -3.15
N VAL A 71 -9.51 4.65 -3.20
CA VAL A 71 -8.25 5.17 -3.73
C VAL A 71 -7.59 6.07 -2.71
N VAL A 72 -6.27 5.96 -2.61
CA VAL A 72 -5.43 6.69 -1.65
C VAL A 72 -4.26 7.32 -2.40
N PRO A 73 -3.94 8.60 -2.21
CA PRO A 73 -2.69 9.16 -2.68
C PRO A 73 -1.51 8.44 -2.03
N SER A 74 -0.46 8.15 -2.78
CA SER A 74 0.75 7.53 -2.22
C SER A 74 1.40 8.47 -1.21
N ASN A 75 1.07 8.29 0.07
CA ASN A 75 1.62 9.03 1.22
C ASN A 75 1.89 10.54 0.95
N GLY A 76 0.87 11.26 0.45
CA GLY A 76 1.00 12.68 0.17
C GLY A 76 1.57 13.06 -1.19
N ASN A 77 1.85 12.07 -2.04
CA ASN A 77 2.17 12.30 -3.44
C ASN A 77 0.88 12.33 -4.29
N PRO A 78 0.36 13.50 -4.68
CA PRO A 78 -0.91 13.60 -5.41
C PRO A 78 -0.81 13.10 -6.85
N TYR A 79 0.40 12.85 -7.34
CA TYR A 79 0.65 12.36 -8.71
C TYR A 79 0.62 10.83 -8.79
N LYS A 80 0.67 10.14 -7.65
CA LYS A 80 0.60 8.67 -7.56
C LYS A 80 -0.58 8.26 -6.70
N MET A 81 -1.48 7.46 -7.28
CA MET A 81 -2.70 6.98 -6.63
C MET A 81 -2.66 5.46 -6.47
N ASN A 82 -2.94 4.99 -5.27
CA ASN A 82 -3.05 3.56 -4.98
C ASN A 82 -4.53 3.17 -4.89
N ILE A 83 -4.95 2.21 -5.67
CA ILE A 83 -6.26 1.57 -5.51
C ILE A 83 -6.08 0.52 -4.41
N THR A 84 -6.68 0.75 -3.26
CA THR A 84 -6.51 -0.11 -2.08
C THR A 84 -7.65 -1.10 -1.90
N ARG A 85 -8.79 -0.85 -2.52
CA ARG A 85 -9.97 -1.73 -2.48
C ARG A 85 -10.76 -1.61 -3.77
N LEU A 86 -11.17 -2.73 -4.30
CA LEU A 86 -12.17 -2.82 -5.37
C LEU A 86 -13.06 -4.01 -5.06
N ILE A 87 -14.34 -3.75 -4.88
CA ILE A 87 -15.35 -4.77 -4.59
C ILE A 87 -16.54 -4.53 -5.49
N PHE A 88 -17.05 -5.59 -6.09
CA PHE A 88 -18.28 -5.59 -6.88
C PHE A 88 -18.94 -6.95 -6.77
N GLN A 89 -20.22 -7.02 -7.05
CA GLN A 89 -20.96 -8.29 -7.03
C GLN A 89 -20.41 -9.24 -8.10
N GLN A 90 -20.42 -10.53 -7.81
CA GLN A 90 -20.02 -11.57 -8.76
C GLN A 90 -20.77 -11.40 -10.09
N ASN A 91 -20.05 -11.67 -11.19
CA ASN A 91 -20.55 -11.50 -12.56
C ASN A 91 -20.80 -10.04 -13.02
N LEU A 92 -20.53 -9.04 -12.20
CA LEU A 92 -20.64 -7.63 -12.59
C LEU A 92 -19.27 -7.01 -12.95
N TYR A 93 -18.50 -7.71 -13.78
CA TYR A 93 -17.18 -7.27 -14.26
C TYR A 93 -17.19 -5.84 -14.84
N SER A 94 -18.25 -5.48 -15.54
CA SER A 94 -18.47 -4.13 -16.09
C SER A 94 -18.52 -3.06 -15.00
N VAL A 95 -19.05 -3.36 -13.82
CA VAL A 95 -19.11 -2.43 -12.68
C VAL A 95 -17.70 -2.17 -12.14
N GLY A 96 -16.90 -3.23 -11.96
CA GLY A 96 -15.52 -3.10 -11.54
C GLY A 96 -14.71 -2.24 -12.51
N LYS A 97 -14.84 -2.50 -13.82
CA LYS A 97 -14.18 -1.73 -14.87
C LYS A 97 -14.57 -0.25 -14.83
N GLN A 98 -15.87 0.07 -14.79
CA GLN A 98 -16.36 1.44 -14.74
C GLN A 98 -15.87 2.20 -13.50
N LEU A 99 -15.79 1.54 -12.34
CA LEU A 99 -15.23 2.13 -11.12
C LEU A 99 -13.75 2.49 -11.27
N VAL A 100 -12.94 1.60 -11.85
CA VAL A 100 -11.51 1.83 -12.09
C VAL A 100 -11.32 2.96 -13.11
N GLU A 101 -12.03 2.93 -14.23
CA GLU A 101 -11.98 3.97 -15.26
C GLU A 101 -12.41 5.34 -14.71
N PHE A 102 -13.47 5.38 -13.89
CA PHE A 102 -13.91 6.60 -13.22
C PHE A 102 -12.81 7.20 -12.33
N VAL A 103 -12.15 6.38 -11.52
CA VAL A 103 -11.05 6.84 -10.65
C VAL A 103 -9.90 7.37 -11.48
N ILE A 104 -9.50 6.64 -12.52
CA ILE A 104 -8.41 7.06 -13.43
C ILE A 104 -8.74 8.41 -14.07
N ALA A 105 -9.94 8.56 -14.65
CA ALA A 105 -10.37 9.81 -15.28
C ALA A 105 -10.43 10.96 -14.27
N ARG A 106 -11.02 10.73 -13.10
CA ARG A 106 -11.20 11.75 -12.06
C ARG A 106 -9.88 12.28 -11.49
N TYR A 107 -8.93 11.39 -11.20
CA TYR A 107 -7.64 11.79 -10.61
C TYR A 107 -6.63 12.18 -11.69
N GLY A 108 -6.69 11.58 -12.87
CA GLY A 108 -5.92 12.03 -14.04
C GLY A 108 -6.24 13.48 -14.40
N ALA A 109 -7.51 13.88 -14.40
CA ALA A 109 -7.92 15.29 -14.58
C ALA A 109 -7.37 16.22 -13.49
N LYS A 110 -7.02 15.69 -12.30
CA LYS A 110 -6.36 16.45 -11.22
C LYS A 110 -4.82 16.38 -11.26
N GLY A 111 -4.26 15.76 -12.29
CA GLY A 111 -2.82 15.67 -12.51
C GLY A 111 -2.16 14.39 -12.00
N ALA A 112 -2.92 13.37 -11.57
CA ALA A 112 -2.34 12.08 -11.25
C ALA A 112 -1.79 11.42 -12.53
N THR A 113 -0.57 10.96 -12.48
CA THR A 113 0.16 10.37 -13.62
C THR A 113 0.43 8.88 -13.45
N SER A 114 0.23 8.34 -12.26
CA SER A 114 0.47 6.92 -11.98
C SER A 114 -0.62 6.36 -11.06
N PHE A 115 -1.10 5.18 -11.40
CA PHE A 115 -2.05 4.41 -10.61
C PHE A 115 -1.45 3.04 -10.35
N SER A 116 -1.53 2.58 -9.10
CA SER A 116 -1.06 1.24 -8.72
C SER A 116 -2.13 0.49 -7.95
N VAL A 117 -2.08 -0.82 -8.05
CA VAL A 117 -2.90 -1.75 -7.28
C VAL A 117 -2.08 -3.00 -7.00
N THR A 118 -2.28 -3.57 -5.83
CA THR A 118 -1.69 -4.86 -5.46
C THR A 118 -2.81 -5.89 -5.39
N VAL A 119 -2.70 -6.95 -6.17
CA VAL A 119 -3.73 -8.00 -6.31
C VAL A 119 -3.09 -9.34 -5.98
N ASP A 120 -3.79 -10.17 -5.21
CA ASP A 120 -3.36 -11.55 -4.98
C ASP A 120 -3.23 -12.31 -6.31
N GLN A 121 -2.13 -13.02 -6.49
CA GLN A 121 -1.87 -13.78 -7.72
C GLN A 121 -2.92 -14.88 -7.98
N SER A 122 -3.60 -15.35 -6.95
CA SER A 122 -4.68 -16.33 -7.07
C SER A 122 -6.01 -15.76 -7.59
N HIS A 123 -6.15 -14.44 -7.66
CA HIS A 123 -7.37 -13.76 -8.10
C HIS A 123 -7.34 -13.43 -9.59
N ASP A 124 -7.43 -14.44 -10.46
CA ASP A 124 -7.37 -14.27 -11.91
C ASP A 124 -8.38 -13.29 -12.48
N GLU A 125 -9.60 -13.25 -11.94
CA GLU A 125 -10.64 -12.33 -12.39
C GLU A 125 -10.24 -10.86 -12.19
N LEU A 126 -9.65 -10.53 -11.02
CA LEU A 126 -9.19 -9.18 -10.74
C LEU A 126 -7.94 -8.84 -11.55
N LEU A 127 -7.01 -9.79 -11.72
CA LEU A 127 -5.85 -9.60 -12.57
C LEU A 127 -6.27 -9.28 -14.01
N ASN A 128 -7.20 -10.06 -14.56
CA ASN A 128 -7.74 -9.85 -15.91
C ASN A 128 -8.49 -8.51 -16.02
N LEU A 129 -9.27 -8.14 -15.00
CA LEU A 129 -9.94 -6.85 -14.95
C LEU A 129 -8.94 -5.70 -15.08
N PHE A 130 -7.90 -5.70 -14.25
CA PHE A 130 -6.92 -4.62 -14.26
C PHE A 130 -6.06 -4.66 -15.52
N MET A 131 -5.53 -5.81 -15.91
CA MET A 131 -4.58 -5.91 -17.03
C MET A 131 -5.29 -5.78 -18.39
N GLN A 132 -6.27 -6.62 -18.64
CA GLN A 132 -6.98 -6.67 -19.93
C GLN A 132 -8.06 -5.59 -20.01
N GLY A 133 -8.85 -5.45 -18.96
CA GLY A 133 -9.99 -4.54 -18.94
C GLY A 133 -9.62 -3.07 -18.78
N CYS A 134 -8.61 -2.75 -17.96
CA CYS A 134 -8.25 -1.38 -17.59
C CYS A 134 -6.85 -0.96 -18.04
N GLY A 135 -6.07 -1.83 -18.70
CA GLY A 135 -4.76 -1.53 -19.28
C GLY A 135 -3.66 -1.25 -18.25
N PHE A 136 -3.72 -1.91 -17.10
CA PHE A 136 -2.59 -1.97 -16.17
C PHE A 136 -1.56 -2.98 -16.69
N ARG A 137 -0.30 -2.72 -16.39
CA ARG A 137 0.78 -3.69 -16.64
C ARG A 137 1.26 -4.29 -15.32
N GLN A 138 1.62 -5.54 -15.35
CA GLN A 138 2.32 -6.14 -14.23
C GLN A 138 3.72 -5.53 -14.11
N CYS A 139 4.00 -4.98 -12.95
CA CYS A 139 5.29 -4.38 -12.66
C CYS A 139 6.21 -5.38 -11.96
N SER A 140 5.75 -5.98 -10.86
CA SER A 140 6.54 -6.91 -10.06
C SER A 140 5.64 -7.73 -9.13
N PHE A 141 6.29 -8.41 -8.17
CA PHE A 141 5.62 -9.17 -7.13
C PHE A 141 6.05 -8.71 -5.73
N GLU A 142 5.17 -8.94 -4.76
CA GLU A 142 5.43 -8.83 -3.33
C GLU A 142 4.96 -10.11 -2.65
N ASN A 143 5.82 -10.74 -1.85
CA ASN A 143 5.50 -11.94 -1.11
C ASN A 143 5.22 -11.59 0.35
N LEU A 144 4.22 -12.22 0.95
CA LEU A 144 3.95 -12.16 2.39
C LEU A 144 4.44 -13.43 3.06
N TRP A 145 5.40 -13.27 3.97
CA TRP A 145 5.99 -14.36 4.75
C TRP A 145 5.45 -14.32 6.17
N LYS A 146 4.94 -15.45 6.64
CA LYS A 146 4.41 -15.57 8.00
C LYS A 146 5.55 -15.78 9.00
N LEU A 147 5.56 -15.01 10.09
CA LEU A 147 6.62 -15.01 11.08
C LEU A 147 6.25 -15.71 12.41
N ASP A 148 5.15 -16.47 12.46
CA ASP A 148 4.65 -17.05 13.70
C ASP A 148 5.67 -17.99 14.37
N ASN A 149 6.49 -18.68 13.57
CA ASN A 149 7.50 -19.64 14.05
C ASN A 149 8.92 -19.05 14.02
N PHE A 150 9.06 -17.74 13.83
CA PHE A 150 10.39 -17.13 13.78
C PHE A 150 11.09 -17.26 15.12
N GLN A 151 12.26 -17.87 15.10
CA GLN A 151 13.15 -18.01 16.24
C GLN A 151 14.46 -17.26 15.94
N PRO A 152 14.79 -16.18 16.67
CA PRO A 152 16.03 -15.48 16.46
C PRO A 152 17.22 -16.34 16.85
N LEU A 153 18.33 -16.28 16.09
CA LEU A 153 19.60 -16.96 16.45
C LEU A 153 20.26 -16.31 17.64
N THR A 154 19.99 -15.05 17.86
CA THR A 154 20.58 -14.26 18.94
C THR A 154 19.50 -13.43 19.62
N ASP A 155 19.67 -13.20 20.92
CA ASP A 155 18.80 -12.27 21.67
C ASP A 155 19.05 -10.80 21.31
N LYS A 156 20.03 -10.56 20.43
CA LYS A 156 20.36 -9.20 19.99
C LYS A 156 19.22 -8.62 19.17
N LYS A 157 19.00 -7.34 19.36
CA LYS A 157 18.05 -6.53 18.58
C LYS A 157 18.82 -5.39 17.95
N ALA A 158 18.50 -5.10 16.70
CA ALA A 158 19.06 -3.94 16.04
C ALA A 158 18.66 -2.66 16.79
N ASN A 159 19.60 -1.72 16.91
CA ASN A 159 19.39 -0.48 17.67
C ASN A 159 18.63 0.55 16.82
N PHE A 160 17.35 0.29 16.60
CA PHE A 160 16.46 1.20 15.88
C PHE A 160 16.01 2.36 16.78
N ARG A 161 15.95 3.56 16.21
CA ARG A 161 15.23 4.69 16.79
C ARG A 161 13.95 4.99 16.00
N TYR A 162 13.03 5.70 16.63
CA TYR A 162 11.85 6.22 15.92
C TYR A 162 12.24 7.15 14.78
N CYS A 163 11.55 7.00 13.65
CA CYS A 163 11.70 7.85 12.48
C CYS A 163 11.15 9.26 12.77
N GLN A 164 11.87 10.27 12.32
CA GLN A 164 11.47 11.68 12.35
C GLN A 164 11.19 12.18 10.93
N ASN A 165 10.46 13.30 10.80
CA ASN A 165 10.21 13.91 9.50
C ASN A 165 11.48 14.41 8.80
N SER A 166 12.53 14.72 9.55
CA SER A 166 13.87 15.05 9.04
C SER A 166 14.51 13.88 8.27
N ASP A 167 14.18 12.62 8.63
CA ASP A 167 14.72 11.43 8.01
C ASP A 167 14.12 11.14 6.63
N ALA A 168 12.99 11.74 6.31
CA ALA A 168 12.20 11.43 5.11
C ALA A 168 13.01 11.45 3.80
N LYS A 169 13.94 12.41 3.66
CA LYS A 169 14.82 12.51 2.48
C LYS A 169 15.81 11.34 2.41
N ALA A 170 16.38 10.97 3.54
CA ALA A 170 17.35 9.87 3.61
C ALA A 170 16.65 8.52 3.39
N ILE A 171 15.46 8.33 3.94
CA ILE A 171 14.65 7.12 3.72
C ILE A 171 14.22 6.99 2.26
N ALA A 172 13.77 8.08 1.62
CA ALA A 172 13.42 8.06 0.19
C ALA A 172 14.63 7.67 -0.67
N ARG A 173 15.82 8.21 -0.36
CA ARG A 173 17.06 7.83 -1.04
C ARG A 173 17.41 6.35 -0.83
N LEU A 174 17.29 5.85 0.41
CA LEU A 174 17.53 4.45 0.74
C LEU A 174 16.60 3.55 -0.08
N TYR A 175 15.29 3.80 -0.03
CA TYR A 175 14.30 3.05 -0.80
C TYR A 175 14.60 3.05 -2.31
N ASN A 176 14.86 4.23 -2.89
CA ASN A 176 15.12 4.35 -4.32
C ASN A 176 16.45 3.70 -4.73
N SER A 177 17.46 3.65 -3.82
CA SER A 177 18.73 2.99 -4.08
C SER A 177 18.63 1.47 -4.13
N GLU A 178 17.71 0.89 -3.35
CA GLU A 178 17.49 -0.56 -3.34
C GLU A 178 16.67 -1.06 -4.52
N LEU A 179 15.94 -0.19 -5.24
CA LEU A 179 15.18 -0.59 -6.43
C LEU A 179 16.10 -1.08 -7.54
N LYS A 180 15.77 -2.23 -8.15
CA LYS A 180 16.34 -2.64 -9.42
C LYS A 180 15.98 -1.60 -10.50
N ASN A 181 16.90 -1.24 -11.39
CA ASN A 181 16.71 -0.12 -12.32
C ASN A 181 15.43 -0.20 -13.17
N LEU A 182 15.03 -1.41 -13.56
CA LEU A 182 13.82 -1.67 -14.34
C LEU A 182 12.54 -1.11 -13.67
N TYR A 183 12.49 -1.09 -12.35
CA TYR A 183 11.29 -0.73 -11.58
C TYR A 183 11.26 0.72 -11.12
N LYS A 184 12.39 1.44 -11.18
CA LYS A 184 12.49 2.83 -10.74
C LYS A 184 11.43 3.74 -11.34
N PRO A 185 11.18 3.76 -12.66
CA PRO A 185 10.23 4.71 -13.24
C PRO A 185 8.83 4.68 -12.59
N SER A 186 8.38 3.49 -12.17
CA SER A 186 7.04 3.31 -11.59
C SER A 186 7.03 3.32 -10.07
N LEU A 187 8.09 2.81 -9.42
CA LEU A 187 8.09 2.54 -7.98
C LEU A 187 8.93 3.53 -7.16
N GLU A 188 9.69 4.45 -7.79
CA GLU A 188 10.40 5.49 -7.04
C GLU A 188 9.46 6.31 -6.15
N ARG A 189 9.96 6.66 -4.97
CA ARG A 189 9.23 7.44 -3.97
C ARG A 189 9.92 8.76 -3.68
N ILE A 190 9.12 9.78 -3.43
CA ILE A 190 9.58 11.10 -3.03
C ILE A 190 9.64 11.22 -1.50
N LYS A 191 10.40 12.18 -0.99
CA LYS A 191 10.56 12.40 0.46
C LYS A 191 9.22 12.65 1.17
N GLU A 192 8.25 13.25 0.49
CA GLU A 192 6.93 13.54 1.01
C GLU A 192 6.18 12.27 1.44
N GLU A 193 6.43 11.16 0.75
CA GLU A 193 5.82 9.85 1.05
C GLU A 193 6.29 9.26 2.39
N TYR A 194 7.39 9.77 2.93
CA TYR A 194 7.96 9.33 4.22
C TYR A 194 7.73 10.32 5.36
N LYS A 195 7.09 11.45 5.10
CA LYS A 195 6.67 12.37 6.16
C LYS A 195 5.42 11.87 6.85
N GLU A 196 5.33 12.14 8.15
CA GLU A 196 4.13 11.84 8.90
C GLU A 196 3.08 12.94 8.64
N PRO A 197 1.86 12.58 8.23
CA PRO A 197 0.80 13.57 8.10
C PRO A 197 0.42 14.11 9.48
N ILE A 198 0.07 15.39 9.54
CA ILE A 198 -0.26 16.12 10.78
C ILE A 198 -1.40 15.45 11.58
N PHE A 199 -2.27 14.71 10.91
CA PHE A 199 -3.41 14.01 11.50
C PHE A 199 -3.22 12.49 11.60
N ALA A 200 -2.00 11.99 11.55
CA ALA A 200 -1.73 10.53 11.61
C ALA A 200 -2.32 9.85 12.86
N GLY A 201 -2.36 10.56 13.99
CA GLY A 201 -2.91 10.04 15.24
C GLY A 201 -4.45 9.94 15.30
N MET A 202 -5.16 10.51 14.34
CA MET A 202 -6.63 10.48 14.29
C MET A 202 -7.20 9.27 13.53
N THR A 203 -6.35 8.45 12.95
CA THR A 203 -6.75 7.21 12.26
C THR A 203 -6.66 6.05 13.24
N ASN A 204 -7.59 5.09 13.17
CA ASN A 204 -7.47 3.80 13.86
C ASN A 204 -6.32 2.94 13.28
N PHE A 205 -5.58 3.49 12.35
CA PHE A 205 -4.48 2.84 11.67
C PHE A 205 -3.20 3.00 12.49
N TYR A 206 -2.67 1.90 12.98
CA TYR A 206 -1.37 1.90 13.64
C TYR A 206 -0.26 1.79 12.59
N LYS A 207 0.67 2.74 12.64
CA LYS A 207 1.87 2.74 11.83
C LYS A 207 3.04 3.29 12.63
N ASN A 208 3.96 2.42 13.02
CA ASN A 208 5.23 2.84 13.61
C ASN A 208 6.34 2.70 12.58
N ARG A 209 7.27 3.65 12.61
CA ARG A 209 8.39 3.74 11.69
C ARG A 209 9.69 3.93 12.45
N TYR A 210 10.70 3.21 12.02
CA TYR A 210 11.99 3.15 12.67
C TYR A 210 13.11 3.26 11.65
N VAL A 211 14.25 3.79 12.08
CA VAL A 211 15.47 3.88 11.27
C VAL A 211 16.64 3.30 12.05
N LEU A 212 17.51 2.60 11.34
CA LEU A 212 18.80 2.13 11.84
C LEU A 212 19.89 2.97 11.20
N GLU A 213 20.72 3.57 12.05
CA GLU A 213 21.84 4.40 11.61
C GLU A 213 23.17 3.69 11.78
N GLU A 214 24.09 3.90 10.86
CA GLU A 214 25.49 3.59 11.03
C GLU A 214 26.12 4.61 11.99
N PRO A 215 26.64 4.18 13.18
CA PRO A 215 27.12 5.14 14.18
C PRO A 215 28.23 6.06 13.69
N ALA A 216 29.14 5.51 12.85
CA ALA A 216 30.33 6.23 12.40
C ALA A 216 30.03 7.34 11.38
N LYS A 217 28.96 7.22 10.58
CA LYS A 217 28.65 8.13 9.46
C LYS A 217 27.29 8.83 9.58
N HIS A 218 26.54 8.57 10.63
CA HIS A 218 25.16 9.06 10.81
C HIS A 218 24.27 8.84 9.58
N ARG A 219 24.51 7.73 8.87
CA ARG A 219 23.77 7.37 7.66
C ARG A 219 22.70 6.34 7.99
N ILE A 220 21.49 6.56 7.51
CA ILE A 220 20.42 5.55 7.61
C ILE A 220 20.77 4.39 6.69
N ILE A 221 20.91 3.19 7.27
CA ILE A 221 21.24 1.94 6.58
C ILE A 221 20.04 0.99 6.48
N ALA A 222 19.05 1.14 7.37
CA ALA A 222 17.79 0.43 7.26
C ALA A 222 16.62 1.31 7.72
N TYR A 223 15.48 1.08 7.10
CA TYR A 223 14.18 1.64 7.48
C TYR A 223 13.21 0.49 7.70
N LEU A 224 12.42 0.58 8.75
CA LEU A 224 11.44 -0.42 9.15
C LEU A 224 10.09 0.26 9.40
N SER A 225 9.02 -0.29 8.86
CA SER A 225 7.66 0.09 9.22
C SER A 225 6.85 -1.11 9.70
N ILE A 226 6.09 -0.92 10.76
CA ILE A 226 5.17 -1.90 11.33
C ILE A 226 3.78 -1.30 11.23
N THR A 227 2.87 -1.98 10.53
CA THR A 227 1.52 -1.48 10.26
C THR A 227 0.47 -2.53 10.60
N THR A 228 -0.69 -2.09 11.10
CA THR A 228 -1.87 -2.94 11.27
C THR A 228 -3.14 -2.12 11.15
N SER A 229 -4.19 -2.69 10.60
CA SER A 229 -5.53 -2.08 10.51
C SER A 229 -6.52 -2.65 11.54
N ASP A 230 -6.24 -3.84 12.08
CA ASP A 230 -7.14 -4.58 12.98
C ASP A 230 -6.53 -4.84 14.36
N ASN A 231 -5.29 -4.40 14.58
CA ASN A 231 -4.52 -4.64 15.79
C ASN A 231 -4.32 -6.14 16.14
N GLN A 232 -4.42 -7.01 15.13
CA GLN A 232 -4.16 -8.44 15.23
C GLN A 232 -3.16 -8.92 14.20
N ASN A 233 -3.31 -8.45 12.95
CA ASN A 233 -2.44 -8.78 11.83
C ASN A 233 -1.48 -7.62 11.58
N PHE A 234 -0.19 -7.86 11.81
CA PHE A 234 0.86 -6.85 11.64
C PHE A 234 1.70 -7.13 10.40
N ILE A 235 1.87 -6.12 9.57
CA ILE A 235 2.73 -6.18 8.40
C ILE A 235 4.01 -5.42 8.69
N ILE A 236 5.13 -6.09 8.51
CA ILE A 236 6.48 -5.55 8.62
C ILE A 236 6.98 -5.30 7.19
N ASP A 237 7.34 -4.06 6.88
CA ASP A 237 7.97 -3.66 5.62
C ASP A 237 9.29 -2.98 5.93
N MET A 238 10.36 -3.37 5.21
CA MET A 238 11.71 -2.84 5.45
C MET A 238 12.40 -2.44 4.15
N SER A 239 13.24 -1.42 4.25
CA SER A 239 14.21 -1.02 3.22
C SER A 239 15.61 -1.09 3.78
N THR A 240 16.55 -1.64 3.03
CA THR A 240 17.92 -1.90 3.47
C THR A 240 18.93 -1.44 2.44
N ASN A 241 20.10 -1.01 2.89
CA ASN A 241 21.17 -0.62 1.98
C ASN A 241 21.93 -1.87 1.50
N ASP A 242 22.02 -2.06 0.19
CA ASP A 242 22.69 -3.19 -0.45
C ASP A 242 24.23 -3.22 -0.25
N GLY A 243 24.82 -2.10 0.13
CA GLY A 243 26.25 -1.99 0.46
C GLY A 243 26.62 -2.42 1.89
N TYR A 244 25.67 -2.91 2.69
CA TYR A 244 25.89 -3.31 4.07
C TYR A 244 25.50 -4.76 4.31
N ASN A 245 26.23 -5.44 5.21
CA ASN A 245 25.76 -6.73 5.73
C ASN A 245 24.57 -6.49 6.65
N ILE A 246 23.38 -6.84 6.17
CA ILE A 246 22.11 -6.56 6.85
C ILE A 246 21.83 -7.64 7.89
N PRO A 247 21.72 -7.30 9.18
CA PRO A 247 21.42 -8.26 10.24
C PRO A 247 19.90 -8.54 10.29
N TYR A 248 19.38 -9.30 9.32
CA TYR A 248 17.94 -9.60 9.20
C TYR A 248 17.37 -10.18 10.49
N ASP A 249 18.13 -11.06 11.17
CA ASP A 249 17.74 -11.68 12.44
C ASP A 249 17.46 -10.63 13.53
N GLU A 250 18.37 -9.68 13.71
CA GLU A 250 18.25 -8.62 14.72
C GLU A 250 17.11 -7.63 14.37
N ILE A 251 16.88 -7.37 13.06
CA ILE A 251 15.81 -6.49 12.57
C ILE A 251 14.44 -7.11 12.83
N ILE A 252 14.27 -8.38 12.45
CA ILE A 252 13.01 -9.09 12.66
C ILE A 252 12.73 -9.29 14.15
N ASN A 253 13.75 -9.65 14.93
CA ASN A 253 13.64 -9.77 16.39
C ASN A 253 13.21 -8.43 17.04
N PHE A 254 13.76 -7.30 16.57
CA PHE A 254 13.32 -5.98 17.01
C PHE A 254 11.84 -5.74 16.67
N ALA A 255 11.44 -5.99 15.42
CA ALA A 255 10.08 -5.77 14.97
C ALA A 255 9.04 -6.59 15.75
N LEU A 256 9.32 -7.87 15.96
CA LEU A 256 8.47 -8.76 16.74
C LEU A 256 8.40 -8.33 18.22
N GLY A 257 9.51 -7.84 18.77
CA GLY A 257 9.56 -7.26 20.11
C GLY A 257 8.66 -6.03 20.27
N GLU A 258 8.64 -5.14 19.27
CA GLU A 258 7.76 -3.97 19.26
C GLU A 258 6.28 -4.36 19.15
N ILE A 259 5.96 -5.35 18.31
CA ILE A 259 4.59 -5.88 18.19
C ILE A 259 4.15 -6.52 19.51
N LYS A 260 5.01 -7.34 20.13
CA LYS A 260 4.71 -8.02 21.39
C LYS A 260 4.45 -7.04 22.54
N ARG A 261 5.16 -5.90 22.60
CA ARG A 261 4.92 -4.84 23.59
C ARG A 261 3.52 -4.25 23.45
N ARG A 262 2.99 -4.23 22.22
CA ARG A 262 1.66 -3.69 21.92
C ARG A 262 0.56 -4.71 22.15
N LYS A 263 0.76 -5.95 21.72
CA LYS A 263 -0.23 -7.02 21.71
C LYS A 263 0.39 -8.37 22.01
N ASN A 264 -0.15 -9.07 22.99
CA ASN A 264 0.38 -10.40 23.41
C ASN A 264 0.05 -11.51 22.41
N ARG A 265 -1.11 -11.42 21.74
CA ARG A 265 -1.54 -12.38 20.72
C ARG A 265 -1.68 -11.64 19.39
N TYR A 266 -0.87 -12.00 18.42
CA TYR A 266 -0.80 -11.36 17.12
C TYR A 266 -0.32 -12.33 16.05
N PHE A 267 -0.55 -11.98 14.81
CA PHE A 267 0.10 -12.57 13.65
C PHE A 267 1.00 -11.52 13.00
N ALA A 268 2.20 -11.92 12.65
CA ALA A 268 3.17 -11.03 12.01
C ALA A 268 3.53 -11.56 10.63
N PHE A 269 3.57 -10.66 9.68
CA PHE A 269 3.88 -10.94 8.28
C PHE A 269 4.99 -10.01 7.80
N LEU A 270 6.02 -10.58 7.18
CA LEU A 270 7.05 -9.80 6.52
C LEU A 270 6.71 -9.63 5.04
N LYS A 271 6.70 -8.39 4.60
CA LYS A 271 6.56 -8.03 3.20
C LYS A 271 7.91 -8.11 2.50
N HIS A 272 8.03 -9.04 1.57
CA HIS A 272 9.22 -9.21 0.75
C HIS A 272 8.95 -8.66 -0.66
N ARG A 273 9.70 -7.64 -1.05
CA ARG A 273 9.57 -6.94 -2.32
C ARG A 273 10.56 -7.49 -3.34
N GLN A 274 10.10 -8.26 -4.33
CA GLN A 274 10.96 -8.90 -5.34
C GLN A 274 11.66 -7.90 -6.28
N TYR A 275 11.24 -6.66 -6.29
CA TYR A 275 11.80 -5.59 -7.12
C TYR A 275 13.00 -4.86 -6.49
N THR A 276 13.48 -5.32 -5.33
CA THR A 276 14.66 -4.77 -4.67
C THR A 276 15.92 -5.58 -5.00
N LYS A 277 17.08 -4.95 -4.91
CA LYS A 277 18.37 -5.61 -5.16
C LYS A 277 18.70 -6.71 -4.15
N ASN A 278 18.25 -6.52 -2.90
CA ASN A 278 18.46 -7.46 -1.81
C ASN A 278 17.37 -8.54 -1.72
N ALA A 279 16.44 -8.60 -2.69
CA ALA A 279 15.32 -9.54 -2.66
C ALA A 279 15.78 -10.99 -2.48
N ASP A 280 16.72 -11.42 -3.33
CA ASP A 280 17.19 -12.81 -3.35
C ASP A 280 17.91 -13.20 -2.03
N ASN A 281 18.65 -12.26 -1.42
CA ASN A 281 19.30 -12.48 -0.13
C ASN A 281 18.30 -12.61 1.02
N LEU A 282 17.28 -11.77 1.01
CA LEU A 282 16.21 -11.84 2.01
C LEU A 282 15.40 -13.13 1.85
N GLU A 283 15.06 -13.51 0.63
CA GLU A 283 14.32 -14.73 0.34
C GLU A 283 15.08 -15.97 0.80
N LYS A 284 16.37 -16.05 0.46
CA LYS A 284 17.26 -17.11 0.93
C LYS A 284 17.29 -17.20 2.45
N TYR A 285 17.46 -16.05 3.14
CA TYR A 285 17.43 -15.98 4.60
C TYR A 285 16.10 -16.52 5.18
N LEU A 286 14.95 -16.17 4.59
CA LEU A 286 13.63 -16.61 5.07
C LEU A 286 13.45 -18.13 4.88
N HIS A 287 13.93 -18.69 3.77
CA HIS A 287 13.92 -20.13 3.53
C HIS A 287 14.84 -20.90 4.49
N GLU A 288 16.05 -20.38 4.79
CA GLU A 288 16.96 -20.97 5.78
C GLU A 288 16.39 -20.98 7.20
N ARG A 289 15.30 -20.22 7.44
CA ARG A 289 14.56 -20.17 8.72
C ARG A 289 13.27 -20.97 8.70
N ASP A 290 13.05 -21.81 7.70
CA ASP A 290 11.83 -22.60 7.52
C ASP A 290 10.53 -21.77 7.60
N LEU A 291 10.61 -20.49 7.18
CA LEU A 291 9.44 -19.62 7.12
C LEU A 291 8.67 -19.86 5.82
N ASN A 292 7.36 -19.68 5.89
CA ASN A 292 6.47 -19.95 4.78
C ASN A 292 5.98 -18.66 4.12
N CYS A 293 6.10 -18.59 2.79
CA CYS A 293 5.38 -17.62 1.98
C CYS A 293 3.91 -18.04 1.91
N ILE A 294 3.02 -17.20 2.42
CA ILE A 294 1.58 -17.51 2.47
C ILE A 294 0.79 -16.89 1.33
N GLN A 295 1.34 -15.87 0.69
CA GLN A 295 0.66 -15.15 -0.38
C GLN A 295 1.66 -14.46 -1.29
N THR A 296 1.46 -14.56 -2.59
CA THR A 296 2.16 -13.77 -3.62
C THR A 296 1.19 -12.75 -4.21
N GLN A 297 1.60 -11.49 -4.19
CA GLN A 297 0.82 -10.38 -4.69
C GLN A 297 1.45 -9.80 -5.95
N CYS A 298 0.65 -9.60 -7.00
CA CYS A 298 1.05 -8.89 -8.21
C CYS A 298 0.95 -7.39 -7.99
N VAL A 299 2.03 -6.65 -8.21
CA VAL A 299 2.03 -5.20 -8.25
C VAL A 299 1.73 -4.75 -9.66
N LEU A 300 0.55 -4.19 -9.87
CA LEU A 300 0.09 -3.68 -11.17
C LEU A 300 0.17 -2.17 -11.20
N VAL A 301 0.61 -1.61 -12.33
CA VAL A 301 0.81 -0.16 -12.49
C VAL A 301 0.24 0.29 -13.83
N LYS A 302 -0.37 1.47 -13.83
CA LYS A 302 -0.77 2.20 -15.02
C LYS A 302 -0.18 3.60 -14.96
N ASP A 303 0.82 3.86 -15.79
CA ASP A 303 1.54 5.12 -15.86
C ASP A 303 1.11 5.92 -17.09
N PHE A 304 0.94 7.22 -16.92
CA PHE A 304 0.69 8.18 -18.00
C PHE A 304 1.90 9.10 -18.14
N TYR A 305 2.64 8.96 -19.22
CA TYR A 305 3.74 9.85 -19.53
C TYR A 305 3.21 11.10 -20.23
N LYS A 306 3.61 12.29 -19.79
CA LYS A 306 3.41 13.51 -20.56
C LYS A 306 4.28 13.41 -21.81
N ILE A 307 3.64 13.43 -22.98
CA ILE A 307 4.37 13.67 -24.22
C ILE A 307 4.80 15.15 -24.15
N ILE A 308 6.08 15.39 -23.89
CA ILE A 308 6.67 16.72 -24.04
C ILE A 308 6.76 16.92 -25.55
N LYS A 309 5.87 17.75 -26.10
CA LYS A 309 6.06 18.25 -27.48
C LYS A 309 7.34 19.05 -27.48
N GLU A 310 8.31 18.65 -28.28
CA GLU A 310 9.47 19.49 -28.55
C GLU A 310 8.96 20.86 -28.99
N PRO A 311 9.56 21.96 -28.49
CA PRO A 311 9.22 23.28 -28.98
C PRO A 311 9.48 23.30 -30.49
N GLU A 312 8.51 23.71 -31.25
CA GLU A 312 8.71 23.94 -32.68
C GLU A 312 9.87 24.95 -32.81
N THR A 313 11.00 24.47 -33.26
CA THR A 313 12.11 25.35 -33.67
C THR A 313 11.64 26.11 -34.87
N ASN A 314 11.17 27.34 -34.65
CA ASN A 314 11.00 28.30 -35.77
C ASN A 314 12.39 28.47 -36.38
N ALA A 315 12.63 27.77 -37.47
CA ALA A 315 13.77 28.04 -38.31
C ALA A 315 13.63 29.50 -38.77
N ILE A 316 14.45 30.36 -38.20
CA ILE A 316 14.62 31.71 -38.71
C ILE A 316 15.29 31.52 -40.08
N GLN A 317 14.55 31.81 -41.13
CA GLN A 317 15.09 31.99 -42.47
C GLN A 317 15.86 33.30 -42.57
#